data_8493fdf77e854c204ad38bbf07c9c59d
#
_entry.id   8493fdf77e854c204ad38bbf07c9c59d
#
_cell.length_a   1.000
_cell.length_b   1.000
_cell.length_c   1.000
_cell.angle_alpha   90.00
_cell.angle_beta   90.00
_cell.angle_gamma   90.00
#
_symmetry.space_group_name_H-M   'P 1'
#
loop_
_entity.id
_entity.type
_entity.pdbx_description
1 polymer ?
#
loop_
_entity_poly.entity_id
_entity_poly.type
_entity_poly.pdbx_seq_one_letter_code
_entity_poly.pdbx_strand_id
1 'polypeptide(L)'
;MAAIQKPDWSKLSSLDPELIRAFVAVVESGGFTAAARQLHRTQSTISLRIRTLEERLDTHLFMRNSRRLELSRDGENFLIHARRIIQVQNDAILALKQASSDRGIVRFGLPEDYAELWLPDLLKSFYAMRPGARLHVHCRTSLELLDRLQAGELDVALVVRHGPNAGGRLLGRHDVVWAAHRDFALGPRASVPLALFPETCCYRQRGLQALASAERPCHVVYTSQSPTGIKIAVNHGAAVTMIDRCTLPENWRVLGEADGFPPLPAADLELHRSPGICDPLTDDLVSLIESMVDERRRASLEAFA
;
A
#
# COMPACT_ATOMS: atom_id res chain seq x y z
N MET A 1 -6.21 -29.30 17.42
CA MET A 1 -7.03 -29.30 16.18
C MET A 1 -8.38 -28.73 16.53
N ALA A 2 -8.62 -27.45 16.25
CA ALA A 2 -9.95 -26.85 16.39
C ALA A 2 -10.81 -27.37 15.24
N ALA A 3 -11.97 -27.97 15.57
CA ALA A 3 -12.92 -28.45 14.58
C ALA A 3 -13.43 -27.27 13.75
N ILE A 4 -13.16 -27.26 12.45
CA ILE A 4 -13.73 -26.31 11.51
C ILE A 4 -15.24 -26.55 11.52
N GLN A 5 -15.98 -25.63 12.13
CA GLN A 5 -17.43 -25.66 12.17
C GLN A 5 -17.95 -25.56 10.73
N LYS A 6 -18.61 -26.58 10.22
CA LYS A 6 -19.17 -26.58 8.85
C LYS A 6 -20.19 -25.44 8.74
N PRO A 7 -20.07 -24.58 7.70
CA PRO A 7 -21.04 -23.50 7.48
C PRO A 7 -22.45 -24.10 7.25
N ASP A 8 -23.45 -23.45 7.80
CA ASP A 8 -24.86 -23.79 7.48
C ASP A 8 -25.19 -23.15 6.11
N TRP A 9 -25.02 -23.94 5.06
CA TRP A 9 -25.23 -23.51 3.67
C TRP A 9 -26.67 -23.05 3.38
N SER A 10 -27.65 -23.41 4.20
CA SER A 10 -29.04 -22.99 4.01
C SER A 10 -29.28 -21.53 4.38
N LYS A 11 -28.40 -20.92 5.18
CA LYS A 11 -28.49 -19.53 5.63
C LYS A 11 -27.62 -18.56 4.81
N LEU A 12 -26.77 -19.08 3.92
CA LEU A 12 -25.93 -18.24 3.07
C LEU A 12 -26.73 -17.84 1.82
N SER A 13 -27.04 -16.55 1.69
CA SER A 13 -27.56 -16.00 0.44
C SER A 13 -26.52 -16.19 -0.66
N SER A 14 -26.83 -16.97 -1.68
CA SER A 14 -25.96 -17.20 -2.82
C SER A 14 -25.97 -15.96 -3.72
N LEU A 15 -24.83 -15.27 -3.80
CA LEU A 15 -24.61 -14.20 -4.77
C LEU A 15 -24.00 -14.78 -6.04
N ASP A 16 -24.65 -14.55 -7.17
CA ASP A 16 -24.15 -14.95 -8.48
C ASP A 16 -22.90 -14.10 -8.85
N PRO A 17 -21.74 -14.71 -9.14
CA PRO A 17 -20.55 -14.01 -9.54
C PRO A 17 -20.74 -13.05 -10.73
N GLU A 18 -21.65 -13.35 -11.66
CA GLU A 18 -21.94 -12.47 -12.79
C GLU A 18 -22.63 -11.16 -12.38
N LEU A 19 -23.39 -11.16 -11.29
CA LEU A 19 -23.98 -9.93 -10.72
C LEU A 19 -22.87 -9.07 -10.11
N ILE A 20 -21.95 -9.71 -9.37
CA ILE A 20 -20.80 -9.03 -8.75
C ILE A 20 -19.88 -8.43 -9.81
N ARG A 21 -19.58 -9.19 -10.88
CA ARG A 21 -18.78 -8.69 -12.02
C ARG A 21 -19.42 -7.50 -12.70
N ALA A 22 -20.74 -7.52 -12.88
CA ALA A 22 -21.46 -6.39 -13.46
C ALA A 22 -21.34 -5.13 -12.59
N PHE A 23 -21.46 -5.27 -11.27
CA PHE A 23 -21.30 -4.17 -10.33
C PHE A 23 -19.89 -3.56 -10.39
N VAL A 24 -18.84 -4.37 -10.25
CA VAL A 24 -17.45 -3.89 -10.30
C VAL A 24 -17.17 -3.24 -11.66
N ALA A 25 -17.61 -3.82 -12.77
CA ALA A 25 -17.42 -3.25 -14.10
C ALA A 25 -18.11 -1.89 -14.26
N VAL A 26 -19.30 -1.68 -13.69
CA VAL A 26 -20.01 -0.38 -13.72
C VAL A 26 -19.24 0.68 -12.96
N VAL A 27 -18.68 0.34 -11.80
CA VAL A 27 -17.88 1.25 -10.98
C VAL A 27 -16.57 1.61 -11.70
N GLU A 28 -15.82 0.62 -12.18
CA GLU A 28 -14.50 0.83 -12.78
C GLU A 28 -14.54 1.53 -14.13
N SER A 29 -15.56 1.27 -14.93
CA SER A 29 -15.73 1.91 -16.23
C SER A 29 -16.43 3.28 -16.17
N GLY A 30 -16.93 3.68 -14.97
CA GLY A 30 -17.60 4.94 -14.75
C GLY A 30 -19.03 5.00 -15.32
N GLY A 31 -19.64 3.86 -15.70
CA GLY A 31 -21.02 3.87 -16.19
C GLY A 31 -21.54 2.58 -16.79
N PHE A 32 -22.87 2.44 -16.82
CA PHE A 32 -23.56 1.25 -17.31
C PHE A 32 -23.26 0.92 -18.76
N THR A 33 -23.16 1.94 -19.63
CA THR A 33 -22.88 1.75 -21.06
C THR A 33 -21.44 1.30 -21.29
N ALA A 34 -20.49 1.84 -20.54
CA ALA A 34 -19.09 1.47 -20.65
C ALA A 34 -18.87 0.04 -20.11
N ALA A 35 -19.48 -0.31 -18.97
CA ALA A 35 -19.49 -1.66 -18.44
C ALA A 35 -20.11 -2.68 -19.41
N ALA A 36 -21.18 -2.32 -20.07
CA ALA A 36 -21.83 -3.17 -21.06
C ALA A 36 -20.89 -3.52 -22.23
N ARG A 37 -20.14 -2.54 -22.73
CA ARG A 37 -19.10 -2.76 -23.76
C ARG A 37 -17.98 -3.67 -23.25
N GLN A 38 -17.47 -3.40 -22.05
CA GLN A 38 -16.39 -4.18 -21.42
C GLN A 38 -16.78 -5.64 -21.22
N LEU A 39 -18.02 -5.91 -20.81
CA LEU A 39 -18.53 -7.25 -20.55
C LEU A 39 -19.19 -7.92 -21.79
N HIS A 40 -19.18 -7.28 -22.95
CA HIS A 40 -19.82 -7.76 -24.18
C HIS A 40 -21.32 -8.08 -23.95
N ARG A 41 -22.04 -7.18 -23.30
CA ARG A 41 -23.46 -7.27 -23.00
C ARG A 41 -24.20 -5.99 -23.41
N THR A 42 -25.53 -6.02 -23.35
CA THR A 42 -26.34 -4.81 -23.52
C THR A 42 -26.41 -4.01 -22.22
N GLN A 43 -26.61 -2.69 -22.33
CA GLN A 43 -26.80 -1.83 -21.16
C GLN A 43 -28.01 -2.27 -20.30
N SER A 44 -29.09 -2.72 -20.95
CA SER A 44 -30.26 -3.26 -20.24
C SER A 44 -29.95 -4.51 -19.43
N THR A 45 -29.09 -5.39 -19.96
CA THR A 45 -28.63 -6.59 -19.21
C THR A 45 -27.82 -6.18 -17.97
N ILE A 46 -26.91 -5.21 -18.09
CA ILE A 46 -26.12 -4.73 -16.95
C ILE A 46 -27.04 -4.07 -15.92
N SER A 47 -27.97 -3.21 -16.34
CA SER A 47 -28.93 -2.58 -15.43
C SER A 47 -29.81 -3.60 -14.69
N LEU A 48 -30.26 -4.66 -15.39
CA LEU A 48 -31.03 -5.75 -14.75
C LEU A 48 -30.17 -6.48 -13.71
N ARG A 49 -28.91 -6.79 -14.05
CA ARG A 49 -28.00 -7.46 -13.10
C ARG A 49 -27.76 -6.63 -11.85
N ILE A 50 -27.55 -5.31 -11.98
CA ILE A 50 -27.41 -4.43 -10.82
C ILE A 50 -28.68 -4.42 -9.98
N ARG A 51 -29.86 -4.28 -10.59
CA ARG A 51 -31.12 -4.33 -9.86
C ARG A 51 -31.28 -5.64 -9.11
N THR A 52 -31.04 -6.79 -9.76
CA THR A 52 -31.10 -8.11 -9.12
C THR A 52 -30.10 -8.24 -7.96
N LEU A 53 -28.91 -7.64 -8.09
CA LEU A 53 -27.93 -7.63 -7.01
C LEU A 53 -28.42 -6.81 -5.82
N GLU A 54 -28.94 -5.61 -6.05
CA GLU A 54 -29.52 -4.74 -5.02
C GLU A 54 -30.72 -5.40 -4.32
N GLU A 55 -31.60 -6.05 -5.09
CA GLU A 55 -32.73 -6.82 -4.55
C GLU A 55 -32.27 -7.98 -3.65
N ARG A 56 -31.22 -8.72 -4.03
CA ARG A 56 -30.66 -9.81 -3.22
C ARG A 56 -29.95 -9.34 -1.95
N LEU A 57 -29.37 -8.15 -2.00
CA LEU A 57 -28.67 -7.53 -0.85
C LEU A 57 -29.64 -6.70 0.02
N ASP A 58 -30.88 -6.53 -0.42
CA ASP A 58 -31.89 -5.65 0.20
C ASP A 58 -31.33 -4.24 0.47
N THR A 59 -30.52 -3.72 -0.47
CA THR A 59 -29.92 -2.39 -0.35
C THR A 59 -29.61 -1.79 -1.71
N HIS A 60 -29.48 -0.45 -1.76
CA HIS A 60 -29.06 0.24 -2.96
C HIS A 60 -27.55 0.49 -2.95
N LEU A 61 -26.87 0.05 -4.00
CA LEU A 61 -25.43 0.20 -4.17
C LEU A 61 -25.05 1.52 -4.85
N PHE A 62 -26.00 2.12 -5.58
CA PHE A 62 -25.82 3.41 -6.25
C PHE A 62 -26.81 4.46 -5.74
N MET A 63 -26.40 5.73 -5.72
CA MET A 63 -27.24 6.87 -5.35
C MET A 63 -28.30 7.15 -6.44
N ARG A 64 -29.59 7.17 -6.05
CA ARG A 64 -30.72 7.28 -7.00
C ARG A 64 -30.87 8.67 -7.66
N ASN A 65 -30.35 9.73 -7.03
CA ASN A 65 -30.64 11.12 -7.41
C ASN A 65 -29.41 11.87 -7.94
N SER A 66 -28.31 11.19 -8.20
CA SER A 66 -27.11 11.84 -8.72
C SER A 66 -27.16 11.94 -10.25
N ARG A 67 -26.81 13.13 -10.79
CA ARG A 67 -26.57 13.31 -12.22
C ARG A 67 -25.32 12.57 -12.72
N ARG A 68 -24.50 12.10 -11.78
CA ARG A 68 -23.31 11.25 -12.00
C ARG A 68 -23.53 9.91 -11.32
N LEU A 69 -22.84 8.90 -11.81
CA LEU A 69 -22.81 7.58 -11.17
C LEU A 69 -21.99 7.69 -9.87
N GLU A 70 -22.67 7.59 -8.74
CA GLU A 70 -22.05 7.65 -7.41
C GLU A 70 -22.49 6.42 -6.60
N LEU A 71 -21.55 5.85 -5.86
CA LEU A 71 -21.84 4.76 -4.93
C LEU A 71 -22.59 5.29 -3.71
N SER A 72 -23.47 4.46 -3.16
CA SER A 72 -23.95 4.63 -1.80
C SER A 72 -22.87 4.21 -0.79
N ARG A 73 -23.05 4.52 0.48
CA ARG A 73 -22.17 4.01 1.55
C ARG A 73 -22.10 2.47 1.56
N ASP A 74 -23.23 1.82 1.33
CA ASP A 74 -23.29 0.35 1.24
C ASP A 74 -22.61 -0.14 -0.04
N GLY A 75 -22.72 0.62 -1.15
CA GLY A 75 -22.00 0.36 -2.39
C GLY A 75 -20.49 0.43 -2.23
N GLU A 76 -19.98 1.44 -1.51
CA GLU A 76 -18.54 1.56 -1.21
C GLU A 76 -18.05 0.38 -0.37
N ASN A 77 -18.79 0.03 0.69
CA ASN A 77 -18.46 -1.13 1.53
C ASN A 77 -18.52 -2.43 0.72
N PHE A 78 -19.55 -2.62 -0.08
CA PHE A 78 -19.70 -3.82 -0.90
C PHE A 78 -18.64 -3.95 -1.98
N LEU A 79 -18.16 -2.84 -2.55
CA LEU A 79 -17.13 -2.84 -3.60
C LEU A 79 -15.85 -3.54 -3.14
N ILE A 80 -15.43 -3.32 -1.89
CA ILE A 80 -14.27 -3.96 -1.29
C ILE A 80 -14.43 -5.49 -1.33
N HIS A 81 -15.58 -5.99 -0.90
CA HIS A 81 -15.88 -7.43 -0.89
C HIS A 81 -16.08 -8.00 -2.28
N ALA A 82 -16.75 -7.26 -3.18
CA ALA A 82 -17.01 -7.64 -4.56
C ALA A 82 -15.70 -7.88 -5.34
N ARG A 83 -14.73 -6.97 -5.23
CA ARG A 83 -13.41 -7.13 -5.84
C ARG A 83 -12.69 -8.37 -5.33
N ARG A 84 -12.74 -8.62 -4.02
CA ARG A 84 -12.12 -9.81 -3.40
C ARG A 84 -12.74 -11.10 -3.88
N ILE A 85 -14.06 -11.19 -4.01
CA ILE A 85 -14.75 -12.37 -4.52
C ILE A 85 -14.28 -12.67 -5.96
N ILE A 86 -14.23 -11.64 -6.83
CA ILE A 86 -13.74 -11.80 -8.20
C ILE A 86 -12.28 -12.25 -8.21
N GLN A 87 -11.45 -11.67 -7.35
CA GLN A 87 -10.04 -12.01 -7.23
C GLN A 87 -9.86 -13.47 -6.83
N VAL A 88 -10.52 -13.92 -5.75
CA VAL A 88 -10.46 -15.33 -5.28
C VAL A 88 -10.93 -16.30 -6.37
N GLN A 89 -11.99 -15.95 -7.11
CA GLN A 89 -12.47 -16.77 -8.24
C GLN A 89 -11.40 -16.86 -9.35
N ASN A 90 -10.77 -15.76 -9.71
CA ASN A 90 -9.70 -15.76 -10.72
C ASN A 90 -8.48 -16.57 -10.25
N ASP A 91 -8.08 -16.42 -9.00
CA ASP A 91 -6.95 -17.14 -8.42
C ASP A 91 -7.22 -18.66 -8.39
N ALA A 92 -8.45 -19.08 -8.03
CA ALA A 92 -8.83 -20.48 -8.09
C ALA A 92 -8.76 -21.08 -9.51
N ILE A 93 -9.22 -20.32 -10.53
CA ILE A 93 -9.11 -20.74 -11.94
C ILE A 93 -7.65 -20.83 -12.38
N LEU A 94 -6.82 -19.85 -11.98
CA LEU A 94 -5.39 -19.84 -12.30
C LEU A 94 -4.66 -20.99 -11.62
N ALA A 95 -4.96 -21.28 -10.36
CA ALA A 95 -4.36 -22.40 -9.62
C ALA A 95 -4.64 -23.76 -10.29
N LEU A 96 -5.85 -23.97 -10.81
CA LEU A 96 -6.21 -25.19 -11.53
C LEU A 96 -5.51 -25.30 -12.90
N LYS A 97 -5.28 -24.18 -13.56
CA LYS A 97 -4.56 -24.14 -14.85
C LYS A 97 -3.05 -24.32 -14.69
N GLN A 98 -2.53 -24.05 -13.51
CA GLN A 98 -1.11 -24.14 -13.19
C GLN A 98 -0.87 -25.34 -12.27
N ALA A 99 -1.03 -26.55 -12.79
CA ALA A 99 -1.03 -27.83 -12.07
C ALA A 99 0.28 -28.21 -11.32
N SER A 100 1.00 -27.24 -10.76
CA SER A 100 2.12 -27.47 -9.83
C SER A 100 2.09 -26.42 -8.74
N SER A 101 2.21 -26.84 -7.49
CA SER A 101 2.23 -26.02 -6.26
C SER A 101 3.29 -24.91 -6.21
N ASP A 102 4.24 -24.91 -7.14
CA ASP A 102 5.34 -23.93 -7.20
C ASP A 102 5.08 -22.76 -8.16
N ARG A 103 3.93 -22.69 -8.84
CA ARG A 103 3.62 -21.69 -9.85
C ARG A 103 2.49 -20.75 -9.46
N GLY A 104 2.57 -20.16 -8.28
CA GLY A 104 1.63 -19.13 -7.84
C GLY A 104 2.12 -17.71 -8.16
N ILE A 105 1.23 -16.74 -7.94
CA ILE A 105 1.55 -15.31 -8.00
C ILE A 105 1.29 -14.73 -6.62
N VAL A 106 2.28 -14.02 -6.06
CA VAL A 106 2.10 -13.20 -4.86
C VAL A 106 2.22 -11.73 -5.25
N ARG A 107 1.26 -10.92 -4.81
CA ARG A 107 1.22 -9.48 -5.06
C ARG A 107 1.69 -8.76 -3.80
N PHE A 108 2.90 -8.20 -3.89
CA PHE A 108 3.56 -7.54 -2.77
C PHE A 108 3.64 -6.03 -2.99
N GLY A 109 3.18 -5.27 -2.00
CA GLY A 109 3.26 -3.82 -1.98
C GLY A 109 4.30 -3.33 -0.98
N LEU A 110 5.12 -2.33 -1.37
CA LEU A 110 6.01 -1.63 -0.44
C LEU A 110 6.26 -0.20 -0.92
N PRO A 111 6.61 0.76 -0.02
CA PRO A 111 7.03 2.08 -0.43
C PRO A 111 8.32 2.02 -1.26
N GLU A 112 8.43 2.86 -2.28
CA GLU A 112 9.53 2.81 -3.26
C GLU A 112 10.91 3.07 -2.62
N ASP A 113 10.97 3.90 -1.58
CA ASP A 113 12.19 4.18 -0.82
C ASP A 113 12.74 2.96 -0.06
N TYR A 114 11.87 2.00 0.30
CA TYR A 114 12.28 0.72 0.87
C TYR A 114 12.62 -0.33 -0.19
N ALA A 115 12.19 -0.15 -1.43
CA ALA A 115 12.40 -1.14 -2.49
C ALA A 115 13.91 -1.38 -2.75
N GLU A 116 14.70 -0.32 -2.86
CA GLU A 116 16.16 -0.43 -3.06
C GLU A 116 16.85 -1.22 -1.93
N LEU A 117 16.34 -1.08 -0.71
CA LEU A 117 16.91 -1.71 0.48
C LEU A 117 16.47 -3.17 0.67
N TRP A 118 15.23 -3.49 0.30
CA TRP A 118 14.62 -4.78 0.64
C TRP A 118 14.56 -5.77 -0.51
N LEU A 119 14.25 -5.30 -1.74
CA LEU A 119 14.00 -6.19 -2.85
C LEU A 119 15.19 -7.04 -3.28
N PRO A 120 16.45 -6.57 -3.29
CA PRO A 120 17.56 -7.41 -3.75
C PRO A 120 17.67 -8.73 -2.98
N ASP A 121 17.68 -8.66 -1.63
CA ASP A 121 17.80 -9.85 -0.78
C ASP A 121 16.50 -10.66 -0.77
N LEU A 122 15.34 -9.98 -0.75
CA LEU A 122 14.02 -10.61 -0.80
C LEU A 122 13.85 -11.46 -2.06
N LEU A 123 14.15 -10.89 -3.23
CA LEU A 123 14.01 -11.60 -4.51
C LEU A 123 14.94 -12.80 -4.58
N LYS A 124 16.20 -12.63 -4.16
CA LYS A 124 17.19 -13.71 -4.12
C LYS A 124 16.69 -14.88 -3.28
N SER A 125 16.24 -14.60 -2.05
CA SER A 125 15.80 -15.64 -1.10
C SER A 125 14.46 -16.24 -1.50
N PHE A 126 13.50 -15.42 -1.97
CA PHE A 126 12.19 -15.89 -2.42
C PHE A 126 12.28 -16.84 -3.61
N TYR A 127 13.05 -16.49 -4.65
CA TYR A 127 13.20 -17.35 -5.82
C TYR A 127 14.09 -18.57 -5.58
N ALA A 128 15.00 -18.53 -4.60
CA ALA A 128 15.72 -19.73 -4.15
C ALA A 128 14.77 -20.73 -3.46
N MET A 129 13.81 -20.23 -2.68
CA MET A 129 12.80 -21.04 -2.00
C MET A 129 11.68 -21.52 -2.94
N ARG A 130 11.25 -20.68 -3.89
CA ARG A 130 10.12 -20.92 -4.81
C ARG A 130 10.47 -20.57 -6.26
N PRO A 131 11.28 -21.38 -6.96
CA PRO A 131 11.79 -21.05 -8.31
C PRO A 131 10.68 -20.85 -9.37
N GLY A 132 9.52 -21.47 -9.17
CA GLY A 132 8.38 -21.39 -10.10
C GLY A 132 7.38 -20.27 -9.80
N ALA A 133 7.50 -19.63 -8.62
CA ALA A 133 6.60 -18.57 -8.21
C ALA A 133 6.86 -17.25 -8.96
N ARG A 134 5.83 -16.39 -8.98
CA ARG A 134 5.91 -15.04 -9.52
C ARG A 134 5.62 -14.04 -8.42
N LEU A 135 6.48 -13.06 -8.26
CA LEU A 135 6.28 -11.93 -7.35
C LEU A 135 5.93 -10.69 -8.17
N HIS A 136 4.69 -10.17 -7.99
CA HIS A 136 4.29 -8.90 -8.57
C HIS A 136 4.50 -7.82 -7.52
N VAL A 137 5.47 -6.93 -7.75
CA VAL A 137 5.82 -5.87 -6.81
C VAL A 137 5.16 -4.56 -7.21
N HIS A 138 4.52 -3.91 -6.25
CA HIS A 138 3.86 -2.62 -6.41
C HIS A 138 4.52 -1.59 -5.48
N CYS A 139 5.25 -0.63 -6.07
CA CYS A 139 5.84 0.48 -5.31
C CYS A 139 4.86 1.66 -5.32
N ARG A 140 4.29 1.99 -4.15
CA ARG A 140 3.31 3.07 -3.96
C ARG A 140 3.44 3.69 -2.58
N THR A 141 2.69 4.76 -2.31
CA THR A 141 2.58 5.32 -0.95
C THR A 141 1.89 4.32 -0.01
N SER A 142 2.19 4.40 1.29
CA SER A 142 1.60 3.48 2.28
C SER A 142 0.07 3.52 2.30
N LEU A 143 -0.56 4.68 2.08
CA LEU A 143 -2.02 4.80 1.99
C LEU A 143 -2.56 4.06 0.77
N GLU A 144 -1.99 4.28 -0.42
CA GLU A 144 -2.39 3.57 -1.63
C GLU A 144 -2.20 2.05 -1.52
N LEU A 145 -1.14 1.61 -0.82
CA LEU A 145 -0.90 0.19 -0.57
C LEU A 145 -1.97 -0.41 0.34
N LEU A 146 -2.38 0.30 1.39
CA LEU A 146 -3.48 -0.13 2.27
C LEU A 146 -4.82 -0.20 1.53
N ASP A 147 -5.13 0.81 0.72
CA ASP A 147 -6.36 0.82 -0.11
C ASP A 147 -6.38 -0.37 -1.07
N ARG A 148 -5.26 -0.65 -1.75
CA ARG A 148 -5.12 -1.80 -2.64
C ARG A 148 -5.20 -3.14 -1.92
N LEU A 149 -4.63 -3.23 -0.73
CA LEU A 149 -4.72 -4.42 0.11
C LEU A 149 -6.18 -4.68 0.52
N GLN A 150 -6.90 -3.64 0.94
CA GLN A 150 -8.33 -3.72 1.25
C GLN A 150 -9.16 -4.08 0.02
N ALA A 151 -8.81 -3.56 -1.14
CA ALA A 151 -9.45 -3.91 -2.41
C ALA A 151 -9.14 -5.34 -2.89
N GLY A 152 -8.23 -6.07 -2.22
CA GLY A 152 -7.80 -7.42 -2.63
C GLY A 152 -6.86 -7.42 -3.84
N GLU A 153 -6.30 -6.27 -4.21
CA GLU A 153 -5.32 -6.13 -5.29
C GLU A 153 -3.90 -6.51 -4.86
N LEU A 154 -3.65 -6.57 -3.56
CA LEU A 154 -2.40 -7.02 -2.95
C LEU A 154 -2.68 -8.16 -1.97
N ASP A 155 -1.71 -9.06 -1.82
CA ASP A 155 -1.74 -10.17 -0.87
C ASP A 155 -1.02 -9.76 0.43
N VAL A 156 0.09 -9.02 0.30
CA VAL A 156 0.91 -8.53 1.39
C VAL A 156 1.35 -7.10 1.10
N ALA A 157 1.40 -6.24 2.11
CA ALA A 157 1.94 -4.90 2.01
C ALA A 157 2.84 -4.54 3.20
N LEU A 158 4.03 -4.01 2.90
CA LEU A 158 4.89 -3.34 3.86
C LEU A 158 4.51 -1.86 3.84
N VAL A 159 4.19 -1.28 4.99
CA VAL A 159 3.74 0.11 5.07
C VAL A 159 4.37 0.85 6.24
N VAL A 160 4.52 2.15 6.08
CA VAL A 160 4.83 3.06 7.18
C VAL A 160 3.52 3.50 7.82
N ARG A 161 3.39 3.33 9.13
CA ARG A 161 2.17 3.64 9.88
C ARG A 161 1.78 5.10 9.77
N HIS A 162 0.51 5.33 9.40
CA HIS A 162 -0.08 6.65 9.27
C HIS A 162 -0.93 7.11 10.47
N GLY A 163 -1.32 6.21 11.36
CA GLY A 163 -2.22 6.50 12.47
C GLY A 163 -2.16 5.47 13.60
N PRO A 164 -2.97 5.65 14.66
CA PRO A 164 -2.91 4.81 15.86
C PRO A 164 -3.39 3.36 15.65
N ASN A 165 -4.21 3.08 14.62
CA ASN A 165 -4.87 1.78 14.42
C ASN A 165 -4.65 1.22 13.00
N ALA A 166 -3.41 1.00 12.62
CA ALA A 166 -3.13 0.50 11.27
C ALA A 166 -3.45 -1.00 11.08
N GLY A 167 -3.54 -1.79 12.15
CA GLY A 167 -3.99 -3.21 12.10
C GLY A 167 -3.01 -4.19 11.51
N GLY A 168 -1.79 -3.75 11.17
CA GLY A 168 -0.71 -4.59 10.69
C GLY A 168 0.16 -5.15 11.82
N ARG A 169 1.01 -6.13 11.49
CA ARG A 169 2.05 -6.63 12.40
C ARG A 169 3.21 -5.64 12.38
N LEU A 170 3.56 -5.09 13.56
CA LEU A 170 4.71 -4.22 13.74
C LEU A 170 6.00 -5.01 13.48
N LEU A 171 6.80 -4.57 12.51
CA LEU A 171 8.11 -5.10 12.21
C LEU A 171 9.22 -4.36 12.95
N GLY A 172 9.10 -3.05 13.07
CA GLY A 172 10.09 -2.23 13.75
C GLY A 172 9.71 -0.76 13.81
N ARG A 173 10.48 -0.02 14.62
CA ARG A 173 10.42 1.43 14.70
C ARG A 173 11.67 2.02 14.07
N HIS A 174 11.51 2.96 13.20
CA HIS A 174 12.56 3.55 12.38
C HIS A 174 12.67 5.04 12.65
N ASP A 175 13.91 5.53 12.70
CA ASP A 175 14.20 6.95 12.88
C ASP A 175 13.97 7.70 11.58
N VAL A 176 13.07 8.68 11.62
CA VAL A 176 12.90 9.64 10.53
C VAL A 176 13.80 10.83 10.80
N VAL A 177 14.57 11.23 9.80
CA VAL A 177 15.55 12.29 9.92
C VAL A 177 15.37 13.37 8.87
N TRP A 178 15.74 14.60 9.20
CA TRP A 178 15.96 15.64 8.21
C TRP A 178 17.27 15.34 7.49
N ALA A 179 17.26 15.42 6.18
CA ALA A 179 18.42 15.10 5.37
C ALA A 179 18.59 16.08 4.21
N ALA A 180 19.83 16.35 3.88
CA ALA A 180 20.23 17.17 2.75
C ALA A 180 21.52 16.65 2.14
N HIS A 181 21.85 17.10 0.94
CA HIS A 181 23.18 16.86 0.37
C HIS A 181 24.28 17.36 1.32
N ARG A 182 25.43 16.66 1.36
CA ARG A 182 26.52 16.99 2.31
C ARG A 182 26.98 18.46 2.21
N ASP A 183 26.94 19.05 1.01
CA ASP A 183 27.37 20.43 0.75
C ASP A 183 26.24 21.45 0.99
N PHE A 184 25.06 20.99 1.41
CA PHE A 184 23.94 21.89 1.71
C PHE A 184 24.28 22.78 2.90
N ALA A 185 24.17 24.10 2.69
CA ALA A 185 24.34 25.09 3.74
C ALA A 185 23.14 26.04 3.79
N LEU A 186 22.63 26.27 4.98
CA LEU A 186 21.52 27.20 5.23
C LEU A 186 21.83 28.07 6.43
N GLY A 187 21.61 29.37 6.26
CA GLY A 187 21.77 30.31 7.37
C GLY A 187 20.76 30.03 8.50
N PRO A 188 21.10 30.30 9.77
CA PRO A 188 20.30 29.89 10.94
C PRO A 188 18.88 30.47 10.97
N ARG A 189 18.62 31.57 10.27
CA ARG A 189 17.32 32.23 10.18
C ARG A 189 16.67 32.14 8.79
N ALA A 190 17.35 31.53 7.82
CA ALA A 190 16.81 31.41 6.47
C ALA A 190 15.62 30.44 6.43
N SER A 191 14.64 30.72 5.59
CA SER A 191 13.52 29.82 5.34
C SER A 191 14.02 28.52 4.73
N VAL A 192 13.62 27.37 5.30
CA VAL A 192 14.06 26.03 4.88
C VAL A 192 13.41 25.67 3.54
N PRO A 193 14.20 25.48 2.46
CA PRO A 193 13.65 24.98 1.20
C PRO A 193 13.41 23.48 1.30
N LEU A 194 12.19 23.02 1.05
CA LEU A 194 11.79 21.62 1.22
C LEU A 194 11.51 20.95 -0.12
N ALA A 195 12.07 19.76 -0.31
CA ALA A 195 11.66 18.80 -1.35
C ALA A 195 10.84 17.69 -0.68
N LEU A 196 9.57 17.59 -1.02
CA LEU A 196 8.61 16.73 -0.30
C LEU A 196 7.82 15.83 -1.23
N PHE A 197 7.35 14.73 -0.67
CA PHE A 197 6.28 13.92 -1.25
C PHE A 197 4.95 14.70 -1.23
N PRO A 198 3.91 14.21 -1.96
CA PRO A 198 2.57 14.79 -1.94
C PRO A 198 1.96 14.86 -0.53
N GLU A 199 0.83 15.55 -0.42
CA GLU A 199 0.14 15.80 0.86
C GLU A 199 -0.31 14.52 1.59
N THR A 200 -0.48 13.41 0.87
CA THR A 200 -0.81 12.10 1.42
C THR A 200 0.36 11.42 2.15
N CYS A 201 1.58 11.95 2.07
CA CYS A 201 2.75 11.39 2.74
C CYS A 201 2.78 11.76 4.22
N CYS A 202 2.88 10.76 5.11
CA CYS A 202 2.94 10.98 6.56
C CYS A 202 4.19 11.75 7.00
N TYR A 203 5.31 11.55 6.34
CA TYR A 203 6.55 12.29 6.64
C TYR A 203 6.38 13.78 6.38
N ARG A 204 5.72 14.15 5.26
CA ARG A 204 5.43 15.56 4.94
C ARG A 204 4.65 16.25 6.06
N GLN A 205 3.55 15.65 6.51
CA GLN A 205 2.72 16.25 7.55
C GLN A 205 3.47 16.41 8.87
N ARG A 206 4.19 15.35 9.29
CA ARG A 206 4.97 15.35 10.54
C ARG A 206 6.09 16.38 10.51
N GLY A 207 6.81 16.48 9.40
CA GLY A 207 7.90 17.43 9.25
C GLY A 207 7.43 18.88 9.22
N LEU A 208 6.38 19.19 8.47
CA LEU A 208 5.81 20.54 8.46
C LEU A 208 5.31 20.95 9.83
N GLN A 209 4.67 20.02 10.57
CA GLN A 209 4.23 20.26 11.93
C GLN A 209 5.40 20.49 12.88
N ALA A 210 6.49 19.72 12.77
CA ALA A 210 7.69 19.88 13.59
C ALA A 210 8.35 21.25 13.38
N LEU A 211 8.51 21.66 12.11
CA LEU A 211 9.03 23.01 11.80
C LEU A 211 8.13 24.12 12.30
N ALA A 212 6.82 23.98 12.14
CA ALA A 212 5.86 24.97 12.65
C ALA A 212 5.90 25.08 14.19
N SER A 213 5.99 23.96 14.91
CA SER A 213 6.12 23.94 16.37
C SER A 213 7.45 24.54 16.87
N ALA A 214 8.51 24.47 16.06
CA ALA A 214 9.81 25.08 16.33
C ALA A 214 9.91 26.53 15.81
N GLU A 215 8.80 27.11 15.32
CA GLU A 215 8.76 28.44 14.70
C GLU A 215 9.84 28.63 13.59
N ARG A 216 10.20 27.52 12.92
CA ARG A 216 11.21 27.53 11.86
C ARG A 216 10.55 27.78 10.51
N PRO A 217 10.82 28.93 9.83
CA PRO A 217 10.25 29.22 8.54
C PRO A 217 10.66 28.18 7.49
N CYS A 218 9.72 27.73 6.66
CA CYS A 218 9.97 26.81 5.57
C CYS A 218 9.08 27.11 4.36
N HIS A 219 9.49 26.63 3.20
CA HIS A 219 8.68 26.67 1.98
C HIS A 219 8.99 25.46 1.11
N VAL A 220 7.99 24.97 0.41
CA VAL A 220 8.15 23.81 -0.49
C VAL A 220 8.62 24.30 -1.84
N VAL A 221 9.83 23.92 -2.23
CA VAL A 221 10.43 24.25 -3.52
C VAL A 221 10.22 23.17 -4.57
N TYR A 222 9.96 21.92 -4.11
CA TYR A 222 9.81 20.78 -5.00
C TYR A 222 8.85 19.75 -4.40
N THR A 223 8.01 19.18 -5.25
CA THR A 223 7.11 18.07 -4.88
C THR A 223 7.19 16.98 -5.93
N SER A 224 7.37 15.73 -5.49
CA SER A 224 7.38 14.55 -6.35
C SER A 224 6.75 13.35 -5.68
N GLN A 225 6.08 12.51 -6.45
CA GLN A 225 5.62 11.19 -5.98
C GLN A 225 6.75 10.16 -5.96
N SER A 226 7.81 10.39 -6.73
CA SER A 226 8.95 9.47 -6.84
C SER A 226 10.06 9.84 -5.87
N PRO A 227 10.56 8.89 -5.06
CA PRO A 227 11.78 9.05 -4.27
C PRO A 227 12.98 9.47 -5.11
N THR A 228 13.10 8.94 -6.32
CA THR A 228 14.15 9.36 -7.27
C THR A 228 14.05 10.85 -7.59
N GLY A 229 12.85 11.38 -7.80
CA GLY A 229 12.64 12.81 -8.00
C GLY A 229 13.06 13.65 -6.80
N ILE A 230 12.73 13.21 -5.59
CA ILE A 230 13.18 13.85 -4.33
C ILE A 230 14.71 13.80 -4.23
N LYS A 231 15.31 12.62 -4.48
CA LYS A 231 16.79 12.46 -4.46
C LYS A 231 17.49 13.44 -5.44
N ILE A 232 16.95 13.62 -6.64
CA ILE A 232 17.48 14.57 -7.62
C ILE A 232 17.45 16.01 -7.08
N ALA A 233 16.30 16.43 -6.52
CA ALA A 233 16.15 17.78 -5.97
C ALA A 233 17.12 18.05 -4.81
N VAL A 234 17.28 17.08 -3.90
CA VAL A 234 18.20 17.19 -2.76
C VAL A 234 19.66 17.13 -3.21
N ASN A 235 20.01 16.26 -4.16
CA ASN A 235 21.37 16.14 -4.71
C ASN A 235 21.82 17.41 -5.43
N HIS A 236 20.90 18.21 -5.94
CA HIS A 236 21.21 19.52 -6.50
C HIS A 236 21.64 20.55 -5.43
N GLY A 237 21.57 20.17 -4.15
CA GLY A 237 22.00 21.03 -3.04
C GLY A 237 21.02 22.15 -2.69
N ALA A 238 19.82 22.16 -3.25
CA ALA A 238 18.87 23.27 -3.11
C ALA A 238 17.75 22.99 -2.11
N ALA A 239 17.65 21.79 -1.55
CA ALA A 239 16.53 21.42 -0.70
C ALA A 239 16.88 20.42 0.40
N VAL A 240 16.04 20.42 1.43
CA VAL A 240 16.02 19.47 2.54
C VAL A 240 14.80 18.56 2.39
N THR A 241 14.91 17.32 2.80
CA THR A 241 13.79 16.37 2.86
C THR A 241 13.75 15.63 4.19
N MET A 242 12.68 14.87 4.41
CA MET A 242 12.59 13.89 5.48
C MET A 242 12.66 12.50 4.89
N ILE A 243 13.45 11.63 5.51
CA ILE A 243 13.70 10.27 5.04
C ILE A 243 13.86 9.33 6.23
N ASP A 244 13.56 8.06 6.06
CA ASP A 244 13.98 7.05 7.01
C ASP A 244 15.51 6.95 7.02
N ARG A 245 16.09 6.95 8.21
CA ARG A 245 17.57 6.88 8.37
C ARG A 245 18.16 5.66 7.65
N CYS A 246 17.45 4.54 7.58
CA CYS A 246 17.96 3.34 6.93
C CYS A 246 18.03 3.44 5.40
N THR A 247 17.34 4.42 4.80
CA THR A 247 17.35 4.68 3.35
C THR A 247 18.17 5.91 2.97
N LEU A 248 18.96 6.46 3.92
CA LEU A 248 19.75 7.66 3.73
C LEU A 248 20.88 7.42 2.70
N PRO A 249 20.97 8.21 1.60
CA PRO A 249 22.07 8.10 0.66
C PRO A 249 23.41 8.49 1.27
N GLU A 250 24.49 7.84 0.83
CA GLU A 250 25.85 8.08 1.35
C GLU A 250 26.36 9.53 1.17
N ASN A 251 25.90 10.21 0.13
CA ASN A 251 26.28 11.61 -0.15
C ASN A 251 25.42 12.64 0.58
N TRP A 252 24.49 12.19 1.45
CA TRP A 252 23.67 13.07 2.27
C TRP A 252 24.18 13.10 3.71
N ARG A 253 23.77 14.15 4.43
CA ARG A 253 23.95 14.28 5.86
C ARG A 253 22.63 14.48 6.59
N VAL A 254 22.58 14.00 7.81
CA VAL A 254 21.48 14.27 8.72
C VAL A 254 21.62 15.68 9.26
N LEU A 255 20.50 16.39 9.32
CA LEU A 255 20.37 17.69 9.93
C LEU A 255 19.68 17.54 11.29
N GLY A 256 20.24 18.13 12.31
CA GLY A 256 19.73 18.07 13.67
C GLY A 256 19.59 19.43 14.34
N GLU A 257 19.48 19.42 15.66
CA GLU A 257 19.30 20.64 16.46
C GLU A 257 20.44 21.65 16.26
N ALA A 258 21.68 21.16 16.09
CA ALA A 258 22.83 22.02 15.77
C ALA A 258 22.68 22.77 14.43
N ASP A 259 21.91 22.21 13.49
CA ASP A 259 21.56 22.85 12.21
C ASP A 259 20.25 23.65 12.30
N GLY A 260 19.60 23.69 13.46
CA GLY A 260 18.33 24.35 13.70
C GLY A 260 17.12 23.54 13.23
N PHE A 261 17.22 22.21 13.16
CA PHE A 261 16.11 21.33 12.81
C PHE A 261 15.56 20.60 14.03
N PRO A 262 14.23 20.66 14.26
CA PRO A 262 13.61 19.97 15.38
C PRO A 262 13.66 18.44 15.18
N PRO A 263 13.61 17.65 16.27
CA PRO A 263 13.50 16.20 16.15
C PRO A 263 12.21 15.79 15.46
N LEU A 264 12.27 14.70 14.69
CA LEU A 264 11.11 14.08 14.05
C LEU A 264 10.64 12.86 14.83
N PRO A 265 9.32 12.63 14.92
CA PRO A 265 8.81 11.39 15.51
C PRO A 265 9.22 10.20 14.65
N ALA A 266 9.64 9.11 15.31
CA ALA A 266 9.93 7.85 14.65
C ALA A 266 8.71 7.31 13.91
N ALA A 267 8.94 6.50 12.89
CA ALA A 267 7.92 5.82 12.12
C ALA A 267 7.90 4.32 12.47
N ASP A 268 6.71 3.77 12.55
CA ASP A 268 6.52 2.33 12.71
C ASP A 268 6.37 1.69 11.33
N LEU A 269 7.16 0.67 11.05
CA LEU A 269 7.07 -0.16 9.85
C LEU A 269 6.20 -1.37 10.16
N GLU A 270 5.16 -1.57 9.37
CA GLU A 270 4.19 -2.65 9.57
C GLU A 270 4.04 -3.52 8.34
N LEU A 271 3.81 -4.81 8.59
CA LEU A 271 3.44 -5.78 7.58
C LEU A 271 1.95 -6.06 7.68
N HIS A 272 1.25 -5.81 6.58
CA HIS A 272 -0.16 -6.08 6.44
C HIS A 272 -0.39 -7.23 5.48
N ARG A 273 -1.36 -8.07 5.81
CA ARG A 273 -1.80 -9.17 4.97
C ARG A 273 -3.27 -8.99 4.60
N SER A 274 -3.62 -9.31 3.37
CA SER A 274 -5.01 -9.32 2.95
C SER A 274 -5.80 -10.35 3.77
N PRO A 275 -6.92 -9.98 4.42
CA PRO A 275 -7.70 -10.91 5.24
C PRO A 275 -8.20 -12.09 4.41
N GLY A 276 -8.12 -13.31 4.96
CA GLY A 276 -8.67 -14.53 4.35
C GLY A 276 -7.80 -15.19 3.29
N ILE A 277 -6.62 -14.67 2.99
CA ILE A 277 -5.64 -15.36 2.13
C ILE A 277 -4.88 -16.37 3.01
N CYS A 278 -5.10 -17.66 2.74
CA CYS A 278 -4.33 -18.78 3.28
C CYS A 278 -3.65 -19.48 2.10
N ASP A 279 -2.53 -18.92 1.65
CA ASP A 279 -1.75 -19.42 0.54
C ASP A 279 -0.30 -19.62 0.97
N PRO A 280 0.28 -20.81 0.76
CA PRO A 280 1.64 -21.14 1.19
C PRO A 280 2.71 -20.19 0.65
N LEU A 281 2.55 -19.66 -0.57
CA LEU A 281 3.52 -18.71 -1.15
C LEU A 281 3.49 -17.37 -0.42
N THR A 282 2.29 -16.92 -0.04
CA THR A 282 2.10 -15.71 0.77
C THR A 282 2.66 -15.89 2.17
N ASP A 283 2.48 -17.08 2.78
CA ASP A 283 3.04 -17.42 4.10
C ASP A 283 4.57 -17.42 4.07
N ASP A 284 5.18 -17.98 3.03
CA ASP A 284 6.63 -17.98 2.83
C ASP A 284 7.18 -16.56 2.65
N LEU A 285 6.51 -15.71 1.84
CA LEU A 285 6.93 -14.33 1.68
C LEU A 285 6.88 -13.55 3.00
N VAL A 286 5.80 -13.71 3.77
CA VAL A 286 5.65 -13.08 5.10
C VAL A 286 6.78 -13.54 6.03
N SER A 287 7.02 -14.85 6.14
CA SER A 287 8.07 -15.41 6.97
C SER A 287 9.47 -14.93 6.58
N LEU A 288 9.71 -14.80 5.28
CA LEU A 288 10.98 -14.30 4.75
C LEU A 288 11.19 -12.83 5.12
N ILE A 289 10.17 -11.97 4.94
CA ILE A 289 10.24 -10.56 5.33
C ILE A 289 10.53 -10.42 6.83
N GLU A 290 9.86 -11.21 7.68
CA GLU A 290 10.08 -11.22 9.13
C GLU A 290 11.51 -11.61 9.50
N SER A 291 12.04 -12.67 8.87
CA SER A 291 13.42 -13.12 9.08
C SER A 291 14.44 -12.04 8.70
N MET A 292 14.23 -11.37 7.58
CA MET A 292 15.09 -10.27 7.11
C MET A 292 15.08 -9.07 8.08
N VAL A 293 13.94 -8.75 8.68
CA VAL A 293 13.85 -7.70 9.72
C VAL A 293 14.65 -8.08 10.96
N ASP A 294 14.49 -9.32 11.43
CA ASP A 294 15.18 -9.81 12.62
C ASP A 294 16.69 -9.85 12.42
N GLU A 295 17.17 -10.26 11.24
CA GLU A 295 18.60 -10.25 10.89
C GLU A 295 19.17 -8.84 10.88
N ARG A 296 18.50 -7.87 10.25
CA ARG A 296 18.92 -6.46 10.22
C ARG A 296 18.93 -5.85 11.61
N ARG A 297 17.96 -6.19 12.46
CA ARG A 297 17.90 -5.73 13.84
C ARG A 297 19.09 -6.26 14.66
N ARG A 298 19.48 -7.53 14.48
CA ARG A 298 20.66 -8.12 15.12
C ARG A 298 21.94 -7.44 14.65
N ALA A 299 22.12 -7.28 13.34
CA ALA A 299 23.29 -6.61 12.79
C ALA A 299 23.44 -5.16 13.28
N SER A 300 22.32 -4.44 13.43
CA SER A 300 22.34 -3.08 14.00
C SER A 300 22.76 -3.06 15.47
N LEU A 301 22.34 -4.04 16.28
CA LEU A 301 22.73 -4.14 17.69
C LEU A 301 24.22 -4.49 17.86
N GLU A 302 24.76 -5.36 16.99
CA GLU A 302 26.17 -5.74 16.99
C GLU A 302 27.10 -4.60 16.54
N ALA A 303 26.63 -3.71 15.66
CA ALA A 303 27.39 -2.55 15.21
C ALA A 303 27.51 -1.43 16.27
N PHE A 304 26.70 -1.48 17.32
CA PHE A 304 26.72 -0.53 18.46
C PHE A 304 27.32 -1.10 19.75
N ALA A 305 27.72 -2.38 19.76
CA ALA A 305 28.39 -3.04 20.86
C ALA A 305 29.90 -3.04 20.67
#